data_2b13248122460948f01cbcc88ecb042b
#
_entry.id   2b13248122460948f01cbcc88ecb042b
#
_cell.length_a   1.000
_cell.length_b   1.000
_cell.length_c   1.000
_cell.angle_alpha   90.00
_cell.angle_beta   90.00
_cell.angle_gamma   90.00
#
_symmetry.space_group_name_H-M   'P 1'
#
loop_
_entity.id
_entity.type
_entity.pdbx_description
1 polymer ?
#
loop_
_entity_poly.entity_id
_entity_poly.type
_entity_poly.pdbx_seq_one_letter_code
_entity_poly.pdbx_strand_id
1 'polypeptide(L)'
;MTGLSDSAKLVKDALESRGLETPMRPNNIGRDEKKQKIEHHMREILNLLELDLTDDSLEETPHRIAKMYVDEIFSGLNYENFPKITVIENKMNVSEMVCVKDITVTSTCEHHLVTIDGKAAVAYIPRGKIIGLSKINRIVRFFAQRPQVQERMTQQILVALQTLLESDDVAVTMDATHYCVKSRGVMDATSTTTTTALGGIFKSNPSTRAEFLHGLR
;
A
#
# COMPACT_ATOMS: atom_id res chain seq x y z
N MET A 1 19.56 1.28 -17.53
CA MET A 1 18.27 1.71 -16.94
C MET A 1 17.23 0.66 -17.32
N THR A 2 16.91 -0.23 -16.43
CA THR A 2 15.78 -1.17 -16.62
C THR A 2 14.51 -0.33 -16.52
N GLY A 3 13.82 -0.12 -17.65
CA GLY A 3 12.57 0.63 -17.69
C GLY A 3 11.48 -0.04 -16.83
N LEU A 4 10.48 0.72 -16.39
CA LEU A 4 9.32 0.19 -15.67
C LEU A 4 8.64 -0.90 -16.49
N SER A 5 8.10 -1.92 -15.83
CA SER A 5 7.25 -2.92 -16.50
C SER A 5 5.98 -2.27 -17.07
N ASP A 6 5.38 -2.86 -18.09
CA ASP A 6 4.15 -2.33 -18.69
C ASP A 6 3.02 -2.23 -17.67
N SER A 7 2.88 -3.22 -16.79
CA SER A 7 1.89 -3.18 -15.70
C SER A 7 2.15 -2.02 -14.72
N ALA A 8 3.42 -1.75 -14.38
CA ALA A 8 3.79 -0.63 -13.51
C ALA A 8 3.45 0.71 -14.15
N LYS A 9 3.73 0.89 -15.45
CA LYS A 9 3.38 2.10 -16.21
C LYS A 9 1.87 2.31 -16.25
N LEU A 10 1.13 1.29 -16.68
CA LEU A 10 -0.34 1.35 -16.78
C LEU A 10 -0.98 1.76 -15.45
N VAL A 11 -0.56 1.15 -14.36
CA VAL A 11 -1.11 1.47 -13.03
C VAL A 11 -0.71 2.88 -12.60
N LYS A 12 0.54 3.28 -12.79
CA LYS A 12 1.02 4.63 -12.47
C LYS A 12 0.24 5.69 -13.23
N ASP A 13 0.12 5.56 -14.55
CA ASP A 13 -0.61 6.49 -15.41
C ASP A 13 -2.09 6.58 -15.02
N ALA A 14 -2.71 5.44 -14.66
CA ALA A 14 -4.09 5.39 -14.20
C ALA A 14 -4.30 6.11 -12.86
N LEU A 15 -3.33 6.07 -11.95
CA LEU A 15 -3.38 6.78 -10.67
C LEU A 15 -3.11 8.28 -10.84
N GLU A 16 -2.11 8.64 -11.65
CA GLU A 16 -1.78 10.04 -11.95
C GLU A 16 -2.97 10.76 -12.62
N SER A 17 -3.60 10.13 -13.62
CA SER A 17 -4.76 10.70 -14.31
C SER A 17 -5.98 10.94 -13.41
N ARG A 18 -6.07 10.23 -12.28
CA ARG A 18 -7.14 10.36 -11.28
C ARG A 18 -6.74 11.19 -10.06
N GLY A 19 -5.52 11.74 -10.02
CA GLY A 19 -5.00 12.49 -8.88
C GLY A 19 -4.86 11.64 -7.60
N LEU A 20 -4.67 10.32 -7.75
CA LEU A 20 -4.57 9.37 -6.64
C LEU A 20 -3.13 8.94 -6.34
N GLU A 21 -2.15 9.38 -7.13
CA GLU A 21 -0.74 9.05 -6.85
C GLU A 21 -0.25 9.76 -5.58
N THR A 22 0.69 9.12 -4.91
CA THR A 22 1.36 9.71 -3.74
C THR A 22 2.05 11.03 -4.17
N PRO A 23 1.84 12.16 -3.46
CA PRO A 23 2.48 13.41 -3.81
C PRO A 23 4.00 13.31 -3.73
N MET A 24 4.69 13.43 -4.85
CA MET A 24 6.15 13.30 -4.92
C MET A 24 6.78 14.44 -5.72
N ARG A 25 8.00 14.81 -5.33
CA ARG A 25 8.90 15.65 -6.12
C ARG A 25 10.16 14.87 -6.45
N PRO A 26 10.43 14.54 -7.72
CA PRO A 26 11.68 13.91 -8.12
C PRO A 26 12.88 14.74 -7.69
N ASN A 27 13.92 14.10 -7.15
CA ASN A 27 15.12 14.79 -6.68
C ASN A 27 16.42 14.28 -7.32
N ASN A 28 16.34 13.35 -8.26
CA ASN A 28 17.47 12.76 -8.99
C ASN A 28 18.59 12.18 -8.10
N ILE A 29 18.30 11.90 -6.83
CA ILE A 29 19.26 11.33 -5.87
C ILE A 29 19.20 9.80 -6.00
N GLY A 30 20.37 9.17 -6.21
CA GLY A 30 20.48 7.71 -6.27
C GLY A 30 20.14 7.03 -4.94
N ARG A 31 19.80 5.73 -5.00
CA ARG A 31 19.34 4.95 -3.83
C ARG A 31 20.34 4.99 -2.67
N ASP A 32 21.63 4.78 -2.93
CA ASP A 32 22.65 4.72 -1.88
C ASP A 32 22.96 6.12 -1.32
N GLU A 33 23.02 7.13 -2.16
CA GLU A 33 23.15 8.52 -1.72
C GLU A 33 21.95 8.96 -0.87
N LYS A 34 20.75 8.52 -1.21
CA LYS A 34 19.53 8.78 -0.43
C LYS A 34 19.64 8.18 0.98
N LYS A 35 20.13 6.94 1.10
CA LYS A 35 20.37 6.30 2.40
C LYS A 35 21.40 7.08 3.22
N GLN A 36 22.53 7.44 2.63
CA GLN A 36 23.58 8.19 3.31
C GLN A 36 23.09 9.55 3.85
N LYS A 37 22.29 10.26 3.05
CA LYS A 37 21.71 11.54 3.47
C LYS A 37 20.68 11.36 4.60
N ILE A 38 19.81 10.35 4.50
CA ILE A 38 18.84 10.05 5.57
C ILE A 38 19.58 9.64 6.85
N GLU A 39 20.59 8.79 6.75
CA GLU A 39 21.43 8.39 7.90
C GLU A 39 22.05 9.59 8.59
N HIS A 40 22.65 10.50 7.81
CA HIS A 40 23.21 11.74 8.35
C HIS A 40 22.18 12.57 9.12
N HIS A 41 20.99 12.80 8.53
CA HIS A 41 19.94 13.57 9.21
C HIS A 41 19.35 12.83 10.42
N MET A 42 19.27 11.50 10.40
CA MET A 42 18.86 10.72 11.55
C MET A 42 19.87 10.82 12.70
N ARG A 43 21.16 10.82 12.38
CA ARG A 43 22.22 11.04 13.38
C ARG A 43 22.05 12.39 14.06
N GLU A 44 21.81 13.45 13.30
CA GLU A 44 21.53 14.78 13.85
C GLU A 44 20.29 14.81 14.74
N ILE A 45 19.19 14.17 14.31
CA ILE A 45 17.95 14.09 15.10
C ILE A 45 18.19 13.38 16.44
N LEU A 46 18.90 12.24 16.43
CA LEU A 46 19.16 11.47 17.64
C LEU A 46 20.10 12.23 18.59
N ASN A 47 21.10 12.96 18.06
CA ASN A 47 21.95 13.85 18.86
C ASN A 47 21.15 14.99 19.52
N LEU A 48 20.17 15.57 18.79
CA LEU A 48 19.28 16.61 19.36
C LEU A 48 18.37 16.06 20.45
N LEU A 49 18.10 14.75 20.44
CA LEU A 49 17.38 14.05 21.50
C LEU A 49 18.29 13.62 22.67
N GLU A 50 19.56 14.05 22.66
CA GLU A 50 20.56 13.76 23.68
C GLU A 50 20.89 12.27 23.83
N LEU A 51 20.69 11.46 22.74
CA LEU A 51 21.06 10.05 22.72
C LEU A 51 22.55 9.89 22.43
N ASP A 52 23.22 9.03 23.22
CA ASP A 52 24.63 8.73 23.04
C ASP A 52 24.85 7.71 21.92
N LEU A 53 25.23 8.20 20.75
CA LEU A 53 25.53 7.36 19.57
C LEU A 53 26.92 6.70 19.62
N THR A 54 27.65 6.78 20.73
CA THR A 54 28.87 5.99 20.98
C THR A 54 28.54 4.69 21.73
N ASP A 55 27.32 4.57 22.26
CA ASP A 55 26.83 3.32 22.85
C ASP A 55 26.57 2.27 21.76
N ASP A 56 27.02 1.02 22.01
CA ASP A 56 26.95 -0.08 21.03
C ASP A 56 25.51 -0.46 20.64
N SER A 57 24.53 -0.18 21.49
CA SER A 57 23.11 -0.41 21.19
C SER A 57 22.52 0.63 20.23
N LEU A 58 23.08 1.84 20.14
CA LEU A 58 22.57 2.97 19.37
C LEU A 58 23.43 3.35 18.16
N GLU A 59 24.70 2.96 18.12
CA GLU A 59 25.67 3.31 17.08
C GLU A 59 25.14 3.12 15.66
N GLU A 60 24.51 1.97 15.40
CA GLU A 60 23.97 1.60 14.10
C GLU A 60 22.54 2.10 13.84
N THR A 61 21.88 2.74 14.81
CA THR A 61 20.46 3.15 14.69
C THR A 61 20.21 4.10 13.51
N PRO A 62 21.03 5.14 13.24
CA PRO A 62 20.84 6.00 12.08
C PRO A 62 20.88 5.24 10.75
N HIS A 63 21.82 4.31 10.61
CA HIS A 63 21.97 3.47 9.43
C HIS A 63 20.77 2.54 9.24
N ARG A 64 20.32 1.88 10.32
CA ARG A 64 19.16 0.97 10.29
C ARG A 64 17.88 1.70 9.91
N ILE A 65 17.67 2.93 10.41
CA ILE A 65 16.51 3.75 10.04
C ILE A 65 16.58 4.14 8.56
N ALA A 66 17.73 4.58 8.07
CA ALA A 66 17.90 4.97 6.67
C ALA A 66 17.63 3.79 5.71
N LYS A 67 18.17 2.62 6.02
CA LYS A 67 17.93 1.38 5.28
C LYS A 67 16.44 1.00 5.31
N MET A 68 15.82 0.97 6.47
CA MET A 68 14.41 0.66 6.64
C MET A 68 13.53 1.60 5.80
N TYR A 69 13.78 2.90 5.81
CA TYR A 69 13.00 3.88 5.04
C TYR A 69 13.12 3.65 3.54
N VAL A 70 14.33 3.51 3.02
CA VAL A 70 14.56 3.45 1.58
C VAL A 70 14.25 2.06 1.00
N ASP A 71 14.62 1.00 1.72
CA ASP A 71 14.64 -0.35 1.17
C ASP A 71 13.41 -1.19 1.58
N GLU A 72 12.69 -0.77 2.63
CA GLU A 72 11.61 -1.56 3.22
C GLU A 72 10.28 -0.80 3.22
N ILE A 73 10.02 0.05 4.24
CA ILE A 73 8.69 0.61 4.47
C ILE A 73 8.25 1.67 3.45
N PHE A 74 9.18 2.29 2.70
CA PHE A 74 8.88 3.23 1.62
C PHE A 74 9.34 2.74 0.24
N SER A 75 9.67 1.47 0.12
CA SER A 75 10.12 0.87 -1.14
C SER A 75 9.05 0.93 -2.25
N GLY A 76 7.77 1.01 -1.90
CA GLY A 76 6.64 1.16 -2.82
C GLY A 76 6.54 2.55 -3.47
N LEU A 77 7.33 3.54 -3.05
CA LEU A 77 7.46 4.82 -3.76
C LEU A 77 8.20 4.67 -5.10
N ASN A 78 9.01 3.63 -5.25
CA ASN A 78 9.69 3.33 -6.51
C ASN A 78 8.92 2.26 -7.29
N TYR A 79 8.37 2.63 -8.44
CA TYR A 79 7.63 1.73 -9.33
C TYR A 79 8.48 0.61 -9.97
N GLU A 80 9.80 0.67 -9.89
CA GLU A 80 10.66 -0.46 -10.26
C GLU A 80 10.41 -1.68 -9.34
N ASN A 81 9.91 -1.43 -8.10
CA ASN A 81 9.53 -2.45 -7.14
C ASN A 81 8.08 -2.94 -7.33
N PHE A 82 7.35 -2.42 -8.34
CA PHE A 82 6.00 -2.89 -8.61
C PHE A 82 6.01 -4.39 -8.92
N PRO A 83 5.11 -5.20 -8.32
CA PRO A 83 5.17 -6.64 -8.46
C PRO A 83 4.98 -7.08 -9.92
N LYS A 84 5.72 -8.12 -10.31
CA LYS A 84 5.46 -8.79 -11.59
C LYS A 84 4.05 -9.39 -11.56
N ILE A 85 3.19 -8.88 -12.42
CA ILE A 85 1.79 -9.30 -12.50
C ILE A 85 1.66 -10.50 -13.45
N THR A 86 0.79 -11.44 -13.05
CA THR A 86 0.36 -12.55 -13.89
C THR A 86 -1.15 -12.49 -13.98
N VAL A 87 -1.65 -12.23 -15.17
CA VAL A 87 -3.06 -12.25 -15.53
C VAL A 87 -3.22 -13.29 -16.62
N ILE A 88 -4.27 -14.08 -16.56
CA ILE A 88 -4.64 -15.08 -17.56
C ILE A 88 -6.05 -14.82 -18.08
N GLU A 89 -6.36 -15.31 -19.26
CA GLU A 89 -7.72 -15.28 -19.79
C GLU A 89 -8.66 -16.16 -18.98
N ASN A 90 -9.88 -15.70 -18.77
CA ASN A 90 -10.94 -16.45 -18.08
C ASN A 90 -11.55 -17.56 -18.96
N LYS A 91 -10.74 -18.49 -19.42
CA LYS A 91 -11.20 -19.63 -20.25
C LYS A 91 -12.13 -20.59 -19.50
N MET A 92 -12.11 -20.54 -18.18
CA MET A 92 -12.98 -21.36 -17.33
C MET A 92 -14.40 -20.78 -17.19
N ASN A 93 -14.65 -19.59 -17.73
CA ASN A 93 -15.91 -18.86 -17.61
C ASN A 93 -16.37 -18.67 -16.15
N VAL A 94 -15.42 -18.43 -15.23
CA VAL A 94 -15.75 -18.09 -13.84
C VAL A 94 -16.50 -16.76 -13.85
N SER A 95 -17.71 -16.73 -13.27
CA SER A 95 -18.57 -15.54 -13.21
C SER A 95 -18.91 -15.11 -11.78
N GLU A 96 -18.58 -15.97 -10.82
CA GLU A 96 -18.80 -15.70 -9.39
C GLU A 96 -17.71 -14.84 -8.78
N MET A 97 -18.02 -14.21 -7.66
CA MET A 97 -17.07 -13.37 -6.92
C MET A 97 -15.85 -14.18 -6.45
N VAL A 98 -14.67 -13.69 -6.74
CA VAL A 98 -13.43 -14.16 -6.14
C VAL A 98 -13.04 -13.16 -5.06
N CYS A 99 -12.90 -13.62 -3.81
CA CYS A 99 -12.55 -12.78 -2.67
C CYS A 99 -11.30 -13.33 -1.96
N VAL A 100 -10.32 -12.45 -1.75
CA VAL A 100 -9.13 -12.73 -0.93
C VAL A 100 -9.24 -11.89 0.35
N LYS A 101 -9.30 -12.57 1.49
CA LYS A 101 -9.51 -11.96 2.81
C LYS A 101 -8.25 -12.03 3.67
N ASP A 102 -8.28 -11.28 4.77
CA ASP A 102 -7.22 -11.27 5.79
C ASP A 102 -5.82 -10.96 5.25
N ILE A 103 -5.77 -10.16 4.18
CA ILE A 103 -4.49 -9.70 3.63
C ILE A 103 -3.85 -8.76 4.64
N THR A 104 -2.70 -9.12 5.16
CA THR A 104 -1.96 -8.26 6.10
C THR A 104 -1.62 -6.92 5.47
N VAL A 105 -1.93 -5.85 6.20
CA VAL A 105 -1.58 -4.48 5.86
C VAL A 105 -0.74 -3.91 6.98
N THR A 106 0.54 -3.67 6.70
CA THR A 106 1.40 -2.87 7.56
C THR A 106 1.91 -1.71 6.72
N SER A 107 1.51 -0.51 7.09
CA SER A 107 1.81 0.74 6.37
C SER A 107 2.30 1.81 7.34
N THR A 108 2.53 3.00 6.84
CA THR A 108 3.03 4.14 7.63
C THR A 108 2.15 5.35 7.38
N CYS A 109 1.62 5.93 8.47
CA CYS A 109 0.85 7.17 8.41
C CYS A 109 1.73 8.31 7.89
N GLU A 110 1.30 9.02 6.84
CA GLU A 110 2.08 10.09 6.24
C GLU A 110 2.28 11.32 7.13
N HIS A 111 1.40 11.51 8.14
CA HIS A 111 1.43 12.68 9.00
C HIS A 111 2.49 12.59 10.12
N HIS A 112 2.75 11.41 10.63
CA HIS A 112 3.63 11.22 11.80
C HIS A 112 4.69 10.13 11.59
N LEU A 113 4.69 9.47 10.43
CA LEU A 113 5.56 8.34 10.06
C LEU A 113 5.51 7.17 11.08
N VAL A 114 4.35 6.97 11.71
CA VAL A 114 4.09 5.84 12.60
C VAL A 114 3.18 4.81 11.92
N THR A 115 3.19 3.60 12.45
CA THR A 115 2.55 2.42 11.85
C THR A 115 1.03 2.56 11.72
N ILE A 116 0.52 2.05 10.61
CA ILE A 116 -0.87 1.64 10.37
C ILE A 116 -0.83 0.12 10.25
N ASP A 117 -1.56 -0.60 11.10
CA ASP A 117 -1.55 -2.06 11.12
C ASP A 117 -2.96 -2.62 11.06
N GLY A 118 -3.20 -3.55 10.13
CA GLY A 118 -4.54 -4.08 9.93
C GLY A 118 -4.62 -5.16 8.86
N LYS A 119 -5.81 -5.28 8.30
CA LYS A 119 -6.13 -6.26 7.27
C LYS A 119 -6.92 -5.63 6.14
N ALA A 120 -6.73 -6.15 4.94
CA ALA A 120 -7.54 -5.83 3.78
C ALA A 120 -8.27 -7.06 3.25
N ALA A 121 -9.39 -6.83 2.59
CA ALA A 121 -10.01 -7.80 1.71
C ALA A 121 -10.21 -7.18 0.33
N VAL A 122 -9.97 -7.99 -0.68
CA VAL A 122 -10.11 -7.62 -2.08
C VAL A 122 -11.03 -8.63 -2.75
N ALA A 123 -12.05 -8.15 -3.45
CA ALA A 123 -12.90 -8.98 -4.27
C ALA A 123 -12.96 -8.45 -5.70
N TYR A 124 -13.17 -9.35 -6.65
CA TYR A 124 -13.50 -9.01 -8.02
C TYR A 124 -14.42 -10.06 -8.65
N ILE A 125 -15.17 -9.65 -9.65
CA ILE A 125 -15.93 -10.60 -10.49
C ILE A 125 -15.13 -10.76 -11.80
N PRO A 126 -14.64 -11.98 -12.09
CA PRO A 126 -13.92 -12.24 -13.32
C PRO A 126 -14.78 -11.94 -14.54
N ARG A 127 -14.25 -11.17 -15.48
CA ARG A 127 -14.82 -10.94 -16.80
C ARG A 127 -13.97 -11.66 -17.83
N GLY A 128 -13.18 -10.94 -18.61
CA GLY A 128 -12.23 -11.52 -19.55
C GLY A 128 -10.95 -12.07 -18.92
N LYS A 129 -10.59 -11.61 -17.73
CA LYS A 129 -9.28 -11.85 -17.10
C LYS A 129 -9.41 -12.34 -15.66
N ILE A 130 -8.42 -13.16 -15.25
CA ILE A 130 -8.23 -13.63 -13.87
C ILE A 130 -6.80 -13.29 -13.44
N ILE A 131 -6.65 -12.75 -12.22
CA ILE A 131 -5.35 -12.45 -11.64
C ILE A 131 -4.93 -13.52 -10.64
N GLY A 132 -3.63 -13.85 -10.61
CA GLY A 132 -3.10 -14.78 -9.60
C GLY A 132 -3.28 -14.24 -8.18
N LEU A 133 -3.80 -15.05 -7.26
CA LEU A 133 -4.15 -14.63 -5.89
C LEU A 133 -2.97 -13.96 -5.17
N SER A 134 -1.76 -14.54 -5.27
CA SER A 134 -0.55 -13.94 -4.68
C SER A 134 -0.19 -12.56 -5.24
N LYS A 135 -0.70 -12.20 -6.43
CA LYS A 135 -0.47 -10.89 -7.04
C LYS A 135 -1.32 -9.82 -6.37
N ILE A 136 -2.54 -10.16 -5.95
CA ILE A 136 -3.40 -9.28 -5.16
C ILE A 136 -2.69 -8.89 -3.86
N ASN A 137 -2.17 -9.86 -3.10
CA ASN A 137 -1.45 -9.59 -1.87
C ASN A 137 -0.21 -8.68 -2.09
N ARG A 138 0.51 -8.92 -3.20
CA ARG A 138 1.69 -8.10 -3.54
C ARG A 138 1.33 -6.68 -3.96
N ILE A 139 0.20 -6.48 -4.62
CA ILE A 139 -0.31 -5.14 -4.95
C ILE A 139 -0.69 -4.39 -3.66
N VAL A 140 -1.43 -5.03 -2.76
CA VAL A 140 -1.76 -4.45 -1.44
C VAL A 140 -0.49 -4.05 -0.71
N ARG A 141 0.49 -4.96 -0.62
CA ARG A 141 1.78 -4.67 0.02
C ARG A 141 2.53 -3.52 -0.65
N PHE A 142 2.56 -3.46 -1.98
CA PHE A 142 3.26 -2.40 -2.72
C PHE A 142 2.72 -1.01 -2.36
N PHE A 143 1.39 -0.85 -2.28
CA PHE A 143 0.77 0.40 -1.88
C PHE A 143 0.85 0.65 -0.36
N ALA A 144 0.93 -0.38 0.47
CA ALA A 144 1.16 -0.24 1.89
C ALA A 144 2.59 0.25 2.22
N GLN A 145 3.59 -0.07 1.39
CA GLN A 145 4.98 0.37 1.56
C GLN A 145 5.22 1.80 1.08
N ARG A 146 4.40 2.75 1.57
CA ARG A 146 4.48 4.19 1.29
C ARG A 146 4.03 4.98 2.52
N PRO A 147 4.38 6.28 2.64
CA PRO A 147 3.63 7.16 3.52
C PRO A 147 2.19 7.28 2.99
N GLN A 148 1.19 6.95 3.84
CA GLN A 148 -0.19 6.81 3.40
C GLN A 148 -1.22 7.51 4.30
N VAL A 149 -2.34 7.87 3.70
CA VAL A 149 -3.65 7.90 4.35
C VAL A 149 -4.44 6.69 3.86
N GLN A 150 -5.21 6.08 4.76
CA GLN A 150 -5.88 4.81 4.48
C GLN A 150 -6.88 4.92 3.31
N GLU A 151 -7.56 6.04 3.20
CA GLU A 151 -8.53 6.33 2.13
C GLU A 151 -7.87 6.32 0.75
N ARG A 152 -6.70 6.96 0.60
CA ARG A 152 -5.94 6.96 -0.66
C ARG A 152 -5.42 5.57 -0.98
N MET A 153 -4.83 4.87 0.00
CA MET A 153 -4.30 3.52 -0.17
C MET A 153 -5.40 2.56 -0.67
N THR A 154 -6.59 2.62 -0.08
CA THR A 154 -7.74 1.80 -0.49
C THR A 154 -8.14 2.07 -1.95
N GLN A 155 -8.17 3.34 -2.36
CA GLN A 155 -8.46 3.74 -3.74
C GLN A 155 -7.34 3.35 -4.72
N GLN A 156 -6.08 3.48 -4.33
CA GLN A 156 -4.93 3.07 -5.16
C GLN A 156 -4.99 1.58 -5.49
N ILE A 157 -5.30 0.74 -4.50
CA ILE A 157 -5.44 -0.71 -4.68
C ILE A 157 -6.61 -1.02 -5.63
N LEU A 158 -7.77 -0.36 -5.45
CA LEU A 158 -8.92 -0.54 -6.32
C LEU A 158 -8.57 -0.22 -7.77
N VAL A 159 -8.03 0.98 -8.03
CA VAL A 159 -7.69 1.44 -9.38
C VAL A 159 -6.63 0.55 -10.03
N ALA A 160 -5.62 0.13 -9.28
CA ALA A 160 -4.60 -0.77 -9.79
C ALA A 160 -5.19 -2.10 -10.27
N LEU A 161 -6.09 -2.69 -9.49
CA LEU A 161 -6.74 -3.95 -9.85
C LEU A 161 -7.71 -3.79 -11.01
N GLN A 162 -8.51 -2.72 -11.05
CA GLN A 162 -9.38 -2.40 -12.18
C GLN A 162 -8.58 -2.27 -13.49
N THR A 163 -7.45 -1.55 -13.43
CA THR A 163 -6.57 -1.35 -14.58
C THR A 163 -5.98 -2.68 -15.09
N LEU A 164 -5.51 -3.53 -14.18
CA LEU A 164 -4.87 -4.80 -14.52
C LEU A 164 -5.86 -5.87 -15.01
N LEU A 165 -7.08 -5.87 -14.45
CA LEU A 165 -8.15 -6.79 -14.85
C LEU A 165 -8.95 -6.29 -16.06
N GLU A 166 -8.75 -5.04 -16.47
CA GLU A 166 -9.56 -4.37 -17.50
C GLU A 166 -11.07 -4.46 -17.18
N SER A 167 -11.41 -4.29 -15.90
CA SER A 167 -12.77 -4.40 -15.40
C SER A 167 -12.99 -3.48 -14.21
N ASP A 168 -14.14 -2.82 -14.17
CA ASP A 168 -14.55 -2.00 -13.03
C ASP A 168 -15.04 -2.82 -11.83
N ASP A 169 -15.35 -4.11 -12.02
CA ASP A 169 -15.99 -4.98 -11.02
C ASP A 169 -14.98 -5.43 -9.95
N VAL A 170 -14.50 -4.49 -9.16
CA VAL A 170 -13.54 -4.69 -8.07
C VAL A 170 -14.05 -4.02 -6.79
N ALA A 171 -13.81 -4.64 -5.65
CA ALA A 171 -14.06 -4.08 -4.33
C ALA A 171 -12.84 -4.26 -3.42
N VAL A 172 -12.57 -3.26 -2.61
CA VAL A 172 -11.50 -3.29 -1.62
C VAL A 172 -12.06 -2.76 -0.30
N THR A 173 -11.79 -3.44 0.79
CA THR A 173 -12.01 -2.92 2.13
C THR A 173 -10.77 -3.12 2.97
N MET A 174 -10.57 -2.22 3.92
CA MET A 174 -9.44 -2.25 4.82
C MET A 174 -9.89 -1.84 6.21
N ASP A 175 -9.48 -2.60 7.21
CA ASP A 175 -9.72 -2.33 8.62
C ASP A 175 -8.37 -2.28 9.35
N ALA A 176 -8.04 -1.15 9.96
CA ALA A 176 -6.71 -0.94 10.52
C ALA A 176 -6.72 -0.07 11.77
N THR A 177 -5.75 -0.36 12.65
CA THR A 177 -5.38 0.45 13.81
C THR A 177 -4.32 1.47 13.42
N HIS A 178 -4.55 2.73 13.76
CA HIS A 178 -3.62 3.82 13.50
C HIS A 178 -2.82 4.17 14.77
N TYR A 179 -1.53 3.90 14.74
CA TYR A 179 -0.66 4.22 15.89
C TYR A 179 -0.49 5.71 16.12
N CYS A 180 -0.73 6.56 15.13
CA CYS A 180 -0.79 8.01 15.32
C CYS A 180 -1.96 8.47 16.22
N VAL A 181 -2.98 7.63 16.39
CA VAL A 181 -4.09 7.82 17.33
C VAL A 181 -3.85 7.04 18.62
N LYS A 182 -3.37 5.78 18.49
CA LYS A 182 -3.22 4.84 19.60
C LYS A 182 -2.06 5.15 20.54
N SER A 183 -0.87 5.46 20.00
CA SER A 183 0.37 5.54 20.79
C SER A 183 0.76 6.97 21.18
N ARG A 184 0.04 7.97 20.70
CA ARG A 184 0.28 9.39 20.95
C ARG A 184 -1.00 10.21 20.74
N GLY A 185 -0.98 11.52 21.06
CA GLY A 185 -2.10 12.43 20.84
C GLY A 185 -3.33 12.02 21.66
N VAL A 186 -4.36 11.50 21.02
CA VAL A 186 -5.62 11.08 21.65
C VAL A 186 -5.45 9.84 22.54
N MET A 187 -4.47 8.98 22.24
CA MET A 187 -4.18 7.73 22.97
C MET A 187 -5.39 6.77 23.06
N ASP A 188 -6.25 6.75 22.06
CA ASP A 188 -7.34 5.77 21.98
C ASP A 188 -6.81 4.42 21.47
N ALA A 189 -6.75 3.45 22.38
CA ALA A 189 -6.19 2.13 22.12
C ALA A 189 -7.17 1.17 21.43
N THR A 190 -8.45 1.51 21.35
CA THR A 190 -9.54 0.61 20.95
C THR A 190 -10.12 0.91 19.58
N SER A 191 -10.00 2.14 19.10
CA SER A 191 -10.55 2.53 17.80
C SER A 191 -9.81 1.88 16.62
N THR A 192 -10.59 1.44 15.65
CA THR A 192 -10.13 1.00 14.33
C THR A 192 -10.78 1.86 13.25
N THR A 193 -10.16 1.94 12.10
CA THR A 193 -10.67 2.68 10.95
C THR A 193 -10.96 1.70 9.81
N THR A 194 -12.21 1.68 9.36
CA THR A 194 -12.61 0.92 8.17
C THR A 194 -12.75 1.84 6.97
N THR A 195 -12.08 1.53 5.86
CA THR A 195 -12.26 2.20 4.58
C THR A 195 -12.69 1.20 3.52
N THR A 196 -13.61 1.61 2.63
CA THR A 196 -14.13 0.75 1.57
C THR A 196 -14.14 1.52 0.25
N ALA A 197 -13.64 0.88 -0.81
CA ALA A 197 -13.71 1.36 -2.18
C ALA A 197 -14.43 0.31 -3.03
N LEU A 198 -15.45 0.75 -3.76
CA LEU A 198 -16.32 -0.11 -4.57
C LEU A 198 -16.33 0.38 -6.01
N GLY A 199 -16.11 -0.53 -6.96
CA GLY A 199 -16.22 -0.29 -8.39
C GLY A 199 -17.32 -1.12 -9.05
N GLY A 200 -17.68 -0.79 -10.28
CA GLY A 200 -18.60 -1.55 -11.13
C GLY A 200 -19.85 -2.03 -10.42
N ILE A 201 -20.12 -3.32 -10.51
CA ILE A 201 -21.31 -3.95 -9.92
C ILE A 201 -21.31 -3.91 -8.39
N PHE A 202 -20.16 -3.91 -7.72
CA PHE A 202 -20.10 -3.74 -6.26
C PHE A 202 -20.64 -2.38 -5.81
N LYS A 203 -20.52 -1.35 -6.65
CA LYS A 203 -21.04 -0.02 -6.38
C LYS A 203 -22.50 0.11 -6.78
N SER A 204 -22.89 -0.45 -7.92
CA SER A 204 -24.22 -0.27 -8.52
C SER A 204 -25.27 -1.23 -8.00
N ASN A 205 -24.90 -2.47 -7.57
CA ASN A 205 -25.81 -3.50 -7.13
C ASN A 205 -25.74 -3.70 -5.59
N PRO A 206 -26.83 -3.40 -4.84
CA PRO A 206 -26.85 -3.57 -3.39
C PRO A 206 -26.65 -5.02 -2.92
N SER A 207 -27.14 -6.00 -3.67
CA SER A 207 -27.01 -7.42 -3.30
C SER A 207 -25.56 -7.89 -3.40
N THR A 208 -24.88 -7.58 -4.49
CA THR A 208 -23.45 -7.92 -4.67
C THR A 208 -22.58 -7.22 -3.62
N ARG A 209 -22.90 -5.97 -3.31
CA ARG A 209 -22.23 -5.23 -2.23
C ARG A 209 -22.45 -5.90 -0.88
N ALA A 210 -23.68 -6.29 -0.57
CA ALA A 210 -24.02 -6.95 0.67
C ALA A 210 -23.33 -8.31 0.79
N GLU A 211 -23.28 -9.10 -0.27
CA GLU A 211 -22.57 -10.37 -0.33
C GLU A 211 -21.08 -10.18 0.00
N PHE A 212 -20.41 -9.21 -0.64
CA PHE A 212 -19.02 -8.87 -0.32
C PHE A 212 -18.84 -8.52 1.15
N LEU A 213 -19.61 -7.54 1.67
CA LEU A 213 -19.45 -7.04 3.03
C LEU A 213 -19.83 -8.08 4.11
N HIS A 214 -20.82 -8.94 3.86
CA HIS A 214 -21.18 -10.02 4.77
C HIS A 214 -20.15 -11.15 4.77
N GLY A 215 -19.55 -11.43 3.63
CA GLY A 215 -18.49 -12.43 3.50
C GLY A 215 -17.19 -12.11 4.26
N LEU A 216 -17.09 -10.90 4.83
CA LEU A 216 -15.92 -10.45 5.61
C LEU A 216 -16.02 -10.73 7.11
N ARG A 217 -17.20 -11.11 7.59
CA ARG A 217 -17.48 -11.41 9.01
C ARG A 217 -17.00 -12.80 9.40
#